data_e9e6cb4a6e18122093e259e3a5e7db4d
#
_entry.id   e9e6cb4a6e18122093e259e3a5e7db4d
#
_cell.length_a   1.000
_cell.length_b   1.000
_cell.length_c   1.000
_cell.angle_alpha   90.00
_cell.angle_beta   90.00
_cell.angle_gamma   90.00
#
_symmetry.space_group_name_H-M   'P 1'
#
loop_
_entity.id
_entity.type
_entity.pdbx_description
1 polymer ?
#
loop_
_entity_poly.entity_id
_entity_poly.type
_entity_poly.pdbx_seq_one_letter_code
_entity_poly.pdbx_strand_id
1 'polypeptide(L)'
;IDVARCFKFVEENDRIKFDLFNLTKETLTVREVADICKKHNPKIQLRETNDEIPNLGFSLSNKKILKTGFKFLYNIDQNIKEMINKWSKQNLIKDLEYVRNGEKLFVDNRGKISNHELTEPINLIGLIDSKKGSIRANHYHPQQEQKCLFTKGQIIEIYQDIINPDSPKITQVVNAGQLSVIKPNVAHTMVFTKDTTFLNLVRGERDHENYGITHTVKHVFVDEKEKNLLLSCYKFNCRSCGNTDLKRVVSLGYQPLANNLLNKQTDKCELYPLEVNYCEKCHNCQLSVSVDPKKMFSNYLYTSST
;
A
#
# COMPACT_ATOMS: atom_id res chain seq x y z
N ILE A 1 -7.38 20.06 -3.53
CA ILE A 1 -8.63 20.83 -3.66
C ILE A 1 -8.34 22.18 -4.35
N ASP A 2 -7.42 23.03 -3.88
CA ASP A 2 -7.15 24.33 -4.51
C ASP A 2 -6.68 24.24 -5.96
N VAL A 3 -5.94 23.17 -6.33
CA VAL A 3 -5.56 22.90 -7.73
C VAL A 3 -6.81 22.72 -8.60
N ALA A 4 -7.74 21.87 -8.21
CA ALA A 4 -8.98 21.65 -8.96
C ALA A 4 -9.84 22.93 -9.05
N ARG A 5 -9.89 23.70 -7.96
CA ARG A 5 -10.56 25.01 -7.95
C ARG A 5 -9.92 26.01 -8.90
N CYS A 6 -8.58 25.98 -9.00
CA CYS A 6 -7.87 26.84 -9.94
C CYS A 6 -8.18 26.48 -11.39
N PHE A 7 -8.21 25.19 -11.74
CA PHE A 7 -8.62 24.76 -13.08
C PHE A 7 -10.03 25.26 -13.43
N LYS A 8 -11.00 25.07 -12.55
CA LYS A 8 -12.35 25.58 -12.72
C LYS A 8 -12.37 27.10 -12.88
N PHE A 9 -11.65 27.81 -12.02
CA PHE A 9 -11.55 29.27 -12.06
C PHE A 9 -10.97 29.78 -13.39
N VAL A 10 -9.94 29.12 -13.92
CA VAL A 10 -9.32 29.45 -15.22
C VAL A 10 -10.28 29.15 -16.37
N GLU A 11 -10.98 28.02 -16.31
CA GLU A 11 -11.95 27.64 -17.34
C GLU A 11 -13.12 28.63 -17.44
N GLU A 12 -13.59 29.12 -16.30
CA GLU A 12 -14.70 30.10 -16.20
C GLU A 12 -14.26 31.54 -16.52
N ASN A 13 -12.95 31.78 -16.78
CA ASN A 13 -12.42 33.13 -16.97
C ASN A 13 -11.64 33.25 -18.29
N ASP A 14 -12.34 33.68 -19.35
CA ASP A 14 -11.77 33.76 -20.71
C ASP A 14 -10.56 34.69 -20.83
N ARG A 15 -10.38 35.65 -19.92
CA ARG A 15 -9.25 36.60 -19.97
C ARG A 15 -7.91 35.97 -19.60
N ILE A 16 -7.92 34.79 -18.94
CA ILE A 16 -6.71 34.14 -18.43
C ILE A 16 -6.53 32.70 -18.95
N LYS A 17 -7.41 32.25 -19.86
CA LYS A 17 -7.54 30.86 -20.31
C LYS A 17 -6.27 30.26 -20.97
N PHE A 18 -5.42 31.10 -21.53
CA PHE A 18 -4.19 30.67 -22.23
C PHE A 18 -2.91 31.20 -21.57
N ASP A 19 -2.96 31.46 -20.29
CA ASP A 19 -1.81 31.99 -19.57
C ASP A 19 -1.19 30.93 -18.62
N LEU A 20 0.04 31.16 -18.22
CA LEU A 20 0.82 30.26 -17.37
C LEU A 20 0.94 30.82 -15.97
N PHE A 21 0.55 30.01 -14.98
CA PHE A 21 0.53 30.41 -13.57
C PHE A 21 1.28 29.39 -12.69
N ASN A 22 2.04 29.91 -11.73
CA ASN A 22 2.53 29.09 -10.63
C ASN A 22 1.43 28.98 -9.58
N LEU A 23 1.05 27.75 -9.26
CA LEU A 23 0.03 27.46 -8.27
C LEU A 23 0.67 27.00 -6.96
N THR A 24 1.20 27.95 -6.22
CA THR A 24 1.78 27.75 -4.89
C THR A 24 1.18 28.77 -3.93
N LYS A 25 0.79 28.35 -2.72
CA LYS A 25 0.24 29.26 -1.72
C LYS A 25 1.34 29.87 -0.85
N GLU A 26 2.20 29.01 -0.35
CA GLU A 26 3.23 29.35 0.62
C GLU A 26 4.52 28.57 0.35
N THR A 27 5.64 29.14 0.72
CA THR A 27 6.95 28.49 0.68
C THR A 27 7.38 28.22 2.10
N LEU A 28 7.70 26.99 2.42
CA LEU A 28 8.15 26.54 3.72
C LEU A 28 9.46 25.76 3.58
N THR A 29 10.29 25.87 4.58
CA THR A 29 11.47 25.01 4.73
C THR A 29 11.06 23.59 5.14
N VAL A 30 11.93 22.62 4.88
CA VAL A 30 11.72 21.23 5.34
C VAL A 30 11.52 21.17 6.85
N ARG A 31 12.24 22.03 7.61
CA ARG A 31 12.09 22.12 9.06
C ARG A 31 10.70 22.58 9.46
N GLU A 32 10.18 23.64 8.87
CA GLU A 32 8.83 24.14 9.16
C GLU A 32 7.76 23.09 8.84
N VAL A 33 7.90 22.35 7.75
CA VAL A 33 6.99 21.24 7.42
C VAL A 33 7.09 20.13 8.47
N ALA A 34 8.29 19.77 8.90
CA ALA A 34 8.52 18.75 9.92
C ALA A 34 7.91 19.17 11.28
N ASP A 35 8.06 20.43 11.67
CA ASP A 35 7.49 20.99 12.90
C ASP A 35 5.95 20.98 12.85
N ILE A 36 5.34 21.29 11.71
CA ILE A 36 3.88 21.16 11.51
C ILE A 36 3.44 19.69 11.63
N CYS A 37 4.17 18.75 11.05
CA CYS A 37 3.89 17.33 11.20
C CYS A 37 3.93 16.90 12.67
N LYS A 38 4.97 17.33 13.41
CA LYS A 38 5.11 17.04 14.83
C LYS A 38 4.00 17.67 15.67
N LYS A 39 3.58 18.90 15.34
CA LYS A 39 2.44 19.59 16.00
C LYS A 39 1.16 18.75 15.92
N HIS A 40 0.87 18.13 14.77
CA HIS A 40 -0.34 17.34 14.56
C HIS A 40 -0.19 15.86 14.93
N ASN A 41 1.04 15.37 15.08
CA ASN A 41 1.34 14.04 15.59
C ASN A 41 2.55 14.08 16.54
N PRO A 42 2.35 14.32 17.84
CA PRO A 42 3.44 14.46 18.82
C PRO A 42 4.36 13.23 18.95
N LYS A 43 3.93 12.06 18.45
CA LYS A 43 4.74 10.83 18.45
C LYS A 43 5.87 10.84 17.41
N ILE A 44 5.84 11.79 16.46
CA ILE A 44 6.89 11.92 15.45
C ILE A 44 8.18 12.39 16.11
N GLN A 45 9.26 11.64 15.86
CA GLN A 45 10.62 12.05 16.25
C GLN A 45 11.29 12.71 15.05
N LEU A 46 11.73 13.96 15.22
CA LEU A 46 12.52 14.67 14.23
C LEU A 46 14.00 14.35 14.46
N ARG A 47 14.69 13.94 13.41
CA ARG A 47 16.13 13.73 13.41
C ARG A 47 16.78 14.69 12.44
N GLU A 48 17.70 15.48 12.93
CA GLU A 48 18.59 16.30 12.08
C GLU A 48 19.82 15.48 11.70
N THR A 49 20.23 15.59 10.45
CA THR A 49 21.48 15.02 9.96
C THR A 49 22.35 16.15 9.41
N ASN A 50 23.65 15.97 9.47
CA ASN A 50 24.64 16.91 8.90
C ASN A 50 25.02 16.54 7.47
N ASP A 51 24.14 15.82 6.78
CA ASP A 51 24.37 15.40 5.40
C ASP A 51 24.40 16.64 4.47
N GLU A 52 25.27 16.62 3.48
CA GLU A 52 25.29 17.65 2.46
C GLU A 52 23.93 17.70 1.74
N ILE A 53 23.36 18.89 1.64
CA ILE A 53 22.12 19.12 0.92
C ILE A 53 22.47 19.36 -0.55
N PRO A 54 22.20 18.39 -1.45
CA PRO A 54 22.62 18.50 -2.84
C PRO A 54 21.86 19.57 -3.62
N ASN A 55 20.77 20.10 -3.08
CA ASN A 55 19.94 21.12 -3.70
C ASN A 55 19.39 22.10 -2.63
N LEU A 56 19.69 23.38 -2.77
CA LEU A 56 19.24 24.43 -1.87
C LEU A 56 17.72 24.72 -1.98
N GLY A 57 17.04 24.07 -2.91
CA GLY A 57 15.62 24.31 -3.16
C GLY A 57 15.37 25.61 -3.92
N PHE A 58 14.11 25.84 -4.22
CA PHE A 58 13.64 27.06 -4.88
C PHE A 58 12.22 27.39 -4.43
N SER A 59 11.82 28.64 -4.57
CA SER A 59 10.45 29.07 -4.34
C SER A 59 9.82 29.60 -5.63
N LEU A 60 8.53 29.35 -5.78
CA LEU A 60 7.75 29.83 -6.90
C LEU A 60 6.89 31.02 -6.46
N SER A 61 6.86 32.08 -7.28
CA SER A 61 6.00 33.24 -7.02
C SER A 61 4.58 32.97 -7.48
N ASN A 62 3.61 33.17 -6.60
CA ASN A 62 2.17 33.07 -6.89
C ASN A 62 1.52 34.44 -7.22
N LYS A 63 2.31 35.49 -7.29
CA LYS A 63 1.80 36.88 -7.50
C LYS A 63 0.92 37.00 -8.72
N LYS A 64 1.23 36.27 -9.80
CA LYS A 64 0.48 36.33 -11.05
C LYS A 64 -0.92 35.77 -10.90
N ILE A 65 -1.09 34.59 -10.29
CA ILE A 65 -2.40 33.99 -10.09
C ILE A 65 -3.24 34.79 -9.08
N LEU A 66 -2.63 35.33 -8.04
CA LEU A 66 -3.33 36.17 -7.06
C LEU A 66 -3.88 37.48 -7.68
N LYS A 67 -3.17 38.08 -8.66
CA LYS A 67 -3.63 39.25 -9.39
C LYS A 67 -4.89 39.00 -10.23
N THR A 68 -5.20 37.75 -10.57
CA THR A 68 -6.44 37.40 -11.28
C THR A 68 -7.67 37.34 -10.38
N GLY A 69 -7.49 37.48 -9.05
CA GLY A 69 -8.55 37.36 -8.06
C GLY A 69 -8.73 35.95 -7.50
N PHE A 70 -7.91 34.96 -7.93
CA PHE A 70 -7.94 33.61 -7.35
C PHE A 70 -7.53 33.67 -5.88
N LYS A 71 -8.27 32.90 -5.03
CA LYS A 71 -8.00 32.82 -3.59
C LYS A 71 -7.76 31.37 -3.20
N PHE A 72 -6.63 31.11 -2.55
CA PHE A 72 -6.38 29.83 -1.89
C PHE A 72 -7.24 29.71 -0.62
N LEU A 73 -7.91 28.58 -0.44
CA LEU A 73 -8.72 28.30 0.75
C LEU A 73 -7.94 27.49 1.79
N TYR A 74 -7.04 26.63 1.36
CA TYR A 74 -6.33 25.71 2.22
C TYR A 74 -4.88 26.13 2.42
N ASN A 75 -4.34 25.92 3.62
CA ASN A 75 -2.93 26.09 3.93
C ASN A 75 -2.28 24.74 4.25
N ILE A 76 -0.95 24.71 4.31
CA ILE A 76 -0.21 23.46 4.53
C ILE A 76 -0.47 22.87 5.92
N ASP A 77 -0.66 23.68 6.94
CA ASP A 77 -0.98 23.25 8.32
C ASP A 77 -2.32 22.48 8.35
N GLN A 78 -3.35 23.05 7.71
CA GLN A 78 -4.65 22.40 7.57
C GLN A 78 -4.56 21.10 6.76
N ASN A 79 -3.84 21.13 5.64
CA ASN A 79 -3.68 19.96 4.77
C ASN A 79 -2.93 18.84 5.49
N ILE A 80 -1.85 19.13 6.19
CA ILE A 80 -1.09 18.14 6.98
C ILE A 80 -1.97 17.58 8.11
N LYS A 81 -2.71 18.43 8.83
CA LYS A 81 -3.67 17.96 9.84
C LYS A 81 -4.71 17.02 9.27
N GLU A 82 -5.29 17.37 8.12
CA GLU A 82 -6.29 16.55 7.44
C GLU A 82 -5.68 15.22 6.95
N MET A 83 -4.48 15.29 6.35
CA MET A 83 -3.75 14.09 5.94
C MET A 83 -3.46 13.17 7.13
N ILE A 84 -2.90 13.69 8.21
CA ILE A 84 -2.61 12.90 9.41
C ILE A 84 -3.90 12.27 9.95
N ASN A 85 -4.98 13.04 10.08
CA ASN A 85 -6.26 12.54 10.59
C ASN A 85 -6.92 11.52 9.68
N LYS A 86 -6.90 11.76 8.38
CA LYS A 86 -7.50 10.87 7.37
C LYS A 86 -6.67 9.61 7.18
N TRP A 87 -5.34 9.77 7.08
CA TRP A 87 -4.43 8.65 6.87
C TRP A 87 -4.09 7.89 8.15
N SER A 88 -4.09 8.52 9.33
CA SER A 88 -3.95 7.80 10.60
C SER A 88 -5.18 6.98 10.93
N LYS A 89 -6.35 7.40 10.47
CA LYS A 89 -7.57 6.58 10.56
C LYS A 89 -7.58 5.45 9.51
N GLN A 90 -6.96 5.66 8.34
CA GLN A 90 -6.70 4.62 7.35
C GLN A 90 -5.48 3.75 7.73
N ASN A 91 -4.57 4.21 8.58
CA ASN A 91 -3.60 3.41 9.33
C ASN A 91 -4.24 2.55 10.45
N LEU A 92 -5.55 2.39 10.43
CA LEU A 92 -6.22 1.19 10.93
C LEU A 92 -5.70 -0.09 10.26
N ILE A 93 -4.91 0.02 9.22
CA ILE A 93 -3.98 -1.01 8.71
C ILE A 93 -2.99 -1.48 9.79
N LYS A 94 -2.68 -0.69 10.84
CA LYS A 94 -1.90 -1.17 11.99
C LYS A 94 -2.63 -2.20 12.86
N ASP A 95 -3.94 -2.16 12.89
CA ASP A 95 -4.75 -3.21 13.52
C ASP A 95 -4.98 -4.41 12.59
N LEU A 96 -4.52 -4.32 11.35
CA LEU A 96 -4.54 -5.35 10.33
C LEU A 96 -3.11 -5.82 10.03
N GLU A 97 -2.31 -6.13 11.05
CA GLU A 97 -1.14 -6.98 10.86
C GLU A 97 -1.63 -8.40 10.56
N TYR A 98 -1.99 -8.61 9.29
CA TYR A 98 -2.33 -9.94 8.81
C TYR A 98 -1.14 -10.89 8.85
N VAL A 99 0.08 -10.36 8.84
CA VAL A 99 1.30 -11.16 8.83
C VAL A 99 2.11 -10.91 10.09
N ARG A 100 2.29 -11.97 10.87
CA ARG A 100 3.04 -11.94 12.11
C ARG A 100 4.34 -12.73 11.95
N ASN A 101 5.43 -12.15 12.42
CA ASN A 101 6.67 -12.88 12.62
C ASN A 101 6.54 -13.74 13.89
N GLY A 102 7.28 -14.84 13.94
CA GLY A 102 7.36 -15.64 15.17
C GLY A 102 7.90 -14.81 16.33
N GLU A 103 7.19 -14.84 17.45
CA GLU A 103 7.65 -14.27 18.70
C GLU A 103 8.75 -15.17 19.29
N LYS A 104 9.74 -14.62 19.95
CA LYS A 104 10.85 -15.35 20.58
C LYS A 104 11.62 -16.25 19.60
N LEU A 105 12.45 -15.61 18.80
CA LEU A 105 13.42 -16.32 18.00
C LEU A 105 14.60 -16.77 18.89
N PHE A 106 14.77 -18.06 19.07
CA PHE A 106 15.98 -18.64 19.64
C PHE A 106 16.83 -19.21 18.51
N VAL A 107 18.12 -18.86 18.49
CA VAL A 107 19.07 -19.34 17.46
C VAL A 107 20.29 -19.88 18.13
N ASP A 108 20.70 -21.13 17.81
CA ASP A 108 21.92 -21.76 18.21
C ASP A 108 22.55 -22.53 17.03
N ASN A 109 23.61 -23.31 17.30
CA ASN A 109 24.30 -24.12 16.29
C ASN A 109 23.43 -25.23 15.66
N ARG A 110 22.32 -25.59 16.26
CA ARG A 110 21.36 -26.58 15.75
C ARG A 110 20.28 -25.95 14.83
N GLY A 111 20.09 -24.61 14.89
CA GLY A 111 19.08 -23.89 14.08
C GLY A 111 18.34 -22.84 14.87
N LYS A 112 17.08 -22.61 14.50
CA LYS A 112 16.22 -21.60 15.13
C LYS A 112 14.88 -22.15 15.57
N ILE A 113 14.35 -21.59 16.65
CA ILE A 113 12.99 -21.82 17.13
C ILE A 113 12.22 -20.51 17.03
N SER A 114 11.04 -20.56 16.41
CA SER A 114 10.11 -19.44 16.36
C SER A 114 8.76 -19.90 16.90
N ASN A 115 8.17 -19.14 17.81
CA ASN A 115 6.87 -19.42 18.38
C ASN A 115 5.84 -18.46 17.78
N HIS A 116 4.66 -18.99 17.50
CA HIS A 116 3.50 -18.19 17.09
C HIS A 116 2.40 -18.37 18.13
N GLU A 117 1.98 -17.27 18.73
CA GLU A 117 0.86 -17.27 19.66
C GLU A 117 -0.45 -17.32 18.89
N LEU A 118 -1.35 -18.20 19.28
CA LEU A 118 -2.68 -18.34 18.71
C LEU A 118 -3.72 -17.87 19.73
N THR A 119 -4.62 -17.03 19.29
CA THR A 119 -5.69 -16.46 20.13
C THR A 119 -6.82 -17.45 20.41
N GLU A 120 -6.92 -18.51 19.60
CA GLU A 120 -7.96 -19.53 19.70
C GLU A 120 -7.34 -20.93 19.60
N PRO A 121 -7.93 -21.93 20.30
CA PRO A 121 -7.50 -23.30 20.16
C PRO A 121 -7.77 -23.80 18.72
N ILE A 122 -6.89 -24.65 18.21
CA ILE A 122 -7.05 -25.34 16.93
C ILE A 122 -7.23 -26.84 17.20
N ASN A 123 -8.03 -27.49 16.37
CA ASN A 123 -8.28 -28.93 16.44
C ASN A 123 -8.08 -29.65 15.08
N LEU A 124 -7.77 -28.87 14.01
CA LEU A 124 -7.45 -29.41 12.70
C LEU A 124 -6.31 -28.62 12.07
N ILE A 125 -5.37 -29.33 11.45
CA ILE A 125 -4.29 -28.77 10.68
C ILE A 125 -4.38 -29.29 9.24
N GLY A 126 -4.55 -28.39 8.29
CA GLY A 126 -4.47 -28.71 6.87
C GLY A 126 -3.07 -28.42 6.33
N LEU A 127 -2.40 -29.41 5.76
CA LEU A 127 -1.15 -29.22 5.01
C LEU A 127 -1.49 -28.92 3.56
N ILE A 128 -1.04 -27.78 3.06
CA ILE A 128 -1.38 -27.31 1.71
C ILE A 128 -0.12 -27.00 0.92
N ASP A 129 0.03 -27.65 -0.23
CA ASP A 129 1.04 -27.36 -1.23
C ASP A 129 0.44 -26.57 -2.39
N SER A 130 1.18 -25.60 -2.89
CA SER A 130 0.76 -24.73 -3.99
C SER A 130 1.93 -24.40 -4.90
N LYS A 131 1.71 -24.49 -6.19
CA LYS A 131 2.74 -24.23 -7.21
C LYS A 131 2.88 -22.74 -7.48
N LYS A 132 4.09 -22.32 -7.79
CA LYS A 132 4.36 -20.97 -8.29
C LYS A 132 3.40 -20.60 -9.42
N GLY A 133 2.90 -19.37 -9.40
CA GLY A 133 1.98 -18.83 -10.41
C GLY A 133 0.51 -19.24 -10.20
N SER A 134 0.21 -20.10 -9.22
CA SER A 134 -1.18 -20.40 -8.88
C SER A 134 -1.82 -19.30 -8.04
N ILE A 135 -3.14 -19.34 -7.96
CA ILE A 135 -3.97 -18.47 -7.13
C ILE A 135 -4.89 -19.33 -6.28
N ARG A 136 -5.06 -18.97 -5.02
CA ARG A 136 -6.02 -19.60 -4.10
C ARG A 136 -6.82 -18.54 -3.36
N ALA A 137 -7.80 -18.99 -2.60
CA ALA A 137 -8.77 -18.20 -1.86
C ALA A 137 -9.74 -17.45 -2.80
N ASN A 138 -9.69 -16.13 -2.98
CA ASN A 138 -10.75 -15.35 -3.62
C ASN A 138 -12.10 -15.54 -2.90
N HIS A 139 -12.04 -15.44 -1.56
CA HIS A 139 -13.19 -15.63 -0.69
C HIS A 139 -13.01 -14.87 0.64
N TYR A 140 -14.02 -14.92 1.47
CA TYR A 140 -13.96 -14.51 2.87
C TYR A 140 -14.67 -15.50 3.77
N HIS A 141 -14.41 -15.41 5.06
CA HIS A 141 -15.06 -16.19 6.09
C HIS A 141 -15.92 -15.26 6.96
N PRO A 142 -17.24 -15.46 7.06
CA PRO A 142 -18.10 -14.60 7.86
C PRO A 142 -17.84 -14.66 9.36
N GLN A 143 -17.41 -15.81 9.87
CA GLN A 143 -17.29 -16.07 11.30
C GLN A 143 -15.90 -16.49 11.74
N GLN A 144 -15.13 -17.15 10.89
CA GLN A 144 -13.84 -17.71 11.23
C GLN A 144 -12.70 -16.72 11.01
N GLU A 145 -11.76 -16.67 11.96
CA GLU A 145 -10.43 -16.16 11.73
C GLU A 145 -9.58 -17.23 11.05
N GLN A 146 -9.10 -16.99 9.84
CA GLN A 146 -8.22 -17.93 9.14
C GLN A 146 -6.76 -17.68 9.54
N LYS A 147 -6.04 -18.75 9.86
CA LYS A 147 -4.64 -18.72 10.24
C LYS A 147 -3.84 -19.65 9.33
N CYS A 148 -2.82 -19.10 8.67
CA CYS A 148 -1.95 -19.85 7.77
C CYS A 148 -0.48 -19.66 8.16
N LEU A 149 0.16 -20.72 8.65
CA LEU A 149 1.60 -20.72 8.94
C LEU A 149 2.37 -21.20 7.72
N PHE A 150 3.15 -20.32 7.11
CA PHE A 150 3.94 -20.62 5.93
C PHE A 150 5.27 -21.28 6.34
N THR A 151 5.48 -22.54 5.92
CA THR A 151 6.68 -23.32 6.24
C THR A 151 7.72 -23.25 5.14
N LYS A 152 7.29 -23.03 3.89
CA LYS A 152 8.16 -22.92 2.72
C LYS A 152 7.56 -21.95 1.70
N GLY A 153 8.41 -21.26 0.94
CA GLY A 153 7.99 -20.44 -0.21
C GLY A 153 7.70 -18.99 0.13
N GLN A 154 6.88 -18.37 -0.72
CA GLN A 154 6.52 -16.94 -0.63
C GLN A 154 5.26 -16.69 -1.45
N ILE A 155 4.40 -15.84 -0.94
CA ILE A 155 3.19 -15.37 -1.63
C ILE A 155 3.07 -13.84 -1.60
N ILE A 156 2.25 -13.30 -2.50
CA ILE A 156 1.57 -12.01 -2.31
C ILE A 156 0.17 -12.35 -1.82
N GLU A 157 -0.19 -11.86 -0.66
CA GLU A 157 -1.54 -11.96 -0.15
C GLU A 157 -2.24 -10.60 -0.32
N ILE A 158 -3.47 -10.62 -0.86
CA ILE A 158 -4.26 -9.43 -1.13
C ILE A 158 -5.49 -9.49 -0.23
N TYR A 159 -5.80 -8.38 0.44
CA TYR A 159 -6.90 -8.27 1.39
C TYR A 159 -7.82 -7.11 1.03
N GLN A 160 -9.10 -7.28 1.37
CA GLN A 160 -10.09 -6.20 1.34
C GLN A 160 -11.13 -6.43 2.43
N ASP A 161 -11.36 -5.44 3.27
CA ASP A 161 -12.49 -5.45 4.20
C ASP A 161 -13.78 -5.27 3.39
N ILE A 162 -14.70 -6.25 3.48
CA ILE A 162 -15.95 -6.22 2.72
C ILE A 162 -17.10 -5.52 3.46
N ILE A 163 -16.93 -5.25 4.76
CA ILE A 163 -17.93 -4.52 5.55
C ILE A 163 -17.87 -3.02 5.21
N ASN A 164 -16.66 -2.52 4.94
CA ASN A 164 -16.46 -1.13 4.57
C ASN A 164 -16.29 -1.02 3.03
N PRO A 165 -17.30 -0.52 2.29
CA PRO A 165 -17.24 -0.43 0.83
C PRO A 165 -16.08 0.43 0.30
N ASP A 166 -15.62 1.39 1.11
CA ASP A 166 -14.50 2.28 0.77
C ASP A 166 -13.13 1.70 1.15
N SER A 167 -13.10 0.46 1.66
CA SER A 167 -11.85 -0.19 2.04
C SER A 167 -10.96 -0.44 0.82
N PRO A 168 -9.72 0.04 0.83
CA PRO A 168 -8.80 -0.22 -0.26
C PRO A 168 -8.35 -1.69 -0.27
N LYS A 169 -8.06 -2.21 -1.44
CA LYS A 169 -7.26 -3.44 -1.56
C LYS A 169 -5.85 -3.18 -1.01
N ILE A 170 -5.34 -4.13 -0.24
CA ILE A 170 -4.00 -4.07 0.35
C ILE A 170 -3.25 -5.31 -0.05
N THR A 171 -1.98 -5.16 -0.43
CA THR A 171 -1.09 -6.29 -0.70
C THR A 171 -0.10 -6.48 0.46
N GLN A 172 0.28 -7.72 0.72
CA GLN A 172 1.34 -8.03 1.66
C GLN A 172 2.13 -9.24 1.18
N VAL A 173 3.45 -9.19 1.28
CA VAL A 173 4.31 -10.36 1.04
C VAL A 173 4.35 -11.20 2.29
N VAL A 174 4.09 -12.49 2.14
CA VAL A 174 4.22 -13.48 3.22
C VAL A 174 5.32 -14.46 2.86
N ASN A 175 6.28 -14.60 3.76
CA ASN A 175 7.44 -15.47 3.61
C ASN A 175 7.35 -16.72 4.52
N ALA A 176 8.15 -17.71 4.22
CA ALA A 176 8.34 -18.85 5.12
C ALA A 176 8.73 -18.39 6.54
N GLY A 177 8.13 -19.00 7.56
CA GLY A 177 8.29 -18.65 8.97
C GLY A 177 7.32 -17.58 9.46
N GLN A 178 6.44 -17.05 8.62
CA GLN A 178 5.43 -16.06 9.00
C GLN A 178 4.04 -16.68 9.11
N LEU A 179 3.23 -16.14 9.99
CA LEU A 179 1.83 -16.49 10.21
C LEU A 179 0.95 -15.43 9.59
N SER A 180 0.11 -15.80 8.62
CA SER A 180 -0.98 -14.95 8.15
C SER A 180 -2.21 -15.17 9.01
N VAL A 181 -2.84 -14.08 9.48
CA VAL A 181 -4.04 -14.10 10.31
C VAL A 181 -5.09 -13.21 9.67
N ILE A 182 -6.16 -13.80 9.15
CA ILE A 182 -7.20 -13.11 8.42
C ILE A 182 -8.46 -13.10 9.25
N LYS A 183 -8.93 -11.90 9.63
CA LYS A 183 -10.12 -11.71 10.44
C LYS A 183 -11.40 -12.06 9.66
N PRO A 184 -12.52 -12.38 10.36
CA PRO A 184 -13.81 -12.53 9.71
C PRO A 184 -14.18 -11.32 8.84
N ASN A 185 -14.87 -11.58 7.73
CA ASN A 185 -15.32 -10.59 6.75
C ASN A 185 -14.19 -9.83 6.03
N VAL A 186 -12.98 -10.36 6.04
CA VAL A 186 -11.90 -9.88 5.19
C VAL A 186 -11.76 -10.80 3.98
N ALA A 187 -12.10 -10.30 2.81
CA ALA A 187 -11.81 -11.02 1.56
C ALA A 187 -10.32 -11.09 1.34
N HIS A 188 -9.84 -12.25 0.95
CA HIS A 188 -8.42 -12.48 0.73
C HIS A 188 -8.14 -13.36 -0.47
N THR A 189 -6.97 -13.16 -1.06
CA THR A 189 -6.47 -13.93 -2.20
C THR A 189 -4.98 -14.15 -2.04
N MET A 190 -4.52 -15.37 -2.32
CA MET A 190 -3.12 -15.78 -2.24
C MET A 190 -2.58 -15.99 -3.66
N VAL A 191 -1.59 -15.20 -4.07
CA VAL A 191 -0.85 -15.33 -5.32
C VAL A 191 0.52 -15.91 -5.01
N PHE A 192 0.80 -17.11 -5.51
CA PHE A 192 2.02 -17.84 -5.18
C PHE A 192 3.18 -17.42 -6.07
N THR A 193 4.18 -16.76 -5.47
CA THR A 193 5.39 -16.29 -6.17
C THR A 193 6.48 -17.35 -6.26
N LYS A 194 6.41 -18.36 -5.38
CA LYS A 194 7.28 -19.56 -5.33
C LYS A 194 6.42 -20.78 -5.03
N ASP A 195 6.97 -21.97 -5.26
CA ASP A 195 6.39 -23.21 -4.72
C ASP A 195 6.33 -23.09 -3.20
N THR A 196 5.14 -23.21 -2.64
CA THR A 196 4.84 -22.84 -1.26
C THR A 196 4.11 -23.95 -0.54
N THR A 197 4.55 -24.23 0.68
CA THR A 197 3.87 -25.11 1.62
C THR A 197 3.46 -24.34 2.85
N PHE A 198 2.21 -24.49 3.27
CA PHE A 198 1.71 -23.85 4.48
C PHE A 198 0.72 -24.72 5.24
N LEU A 199 0.62 -24.46 6.53
CA LEU A 199 -0.35 -25.08 7.43
C LEU A 199 -1.55 -24.15 7.58
N ASN A 200 -2.73 -24.65 7.25
CA ASN A 200 -3.98 -23.97 7.61
C ASN A 200 -4.41 -24.47 8.99
N LEU A 201 -4.45 -23.57 9.95
CA LEU A 201 -4.74 -23.85 11.36
C LEU A 201 -6.21 -23.53 11.62
N VAL A 202 -7.03 -24.56 11.83
CA VAL A 202 -8.48 -24.44 11.84
C VAL A 202 -9.03 -24.75 13.22
N ARG A 203 -10.00 -23.94 13.63
CA ARG A 203 -10.88 -24.22 14.76
C ARG A 203 -12.20 -24.77 14.21
N GLY A 204 -12.60 -25.96 14.69
CA GLY A 204 -13.83 -26.63 14.24
C GLY A 204 -13.58 -27.57 13.06
N GLU A 205 -14.65 -28.08 12.49
CA GLU A 205 -14.61 -28.99 11.33
C GLU A 205 -14.46 -28.19 10.04
N ARG A 206 -13.67 -28.73 9.12
CA ARG A 206 -13.51 -28.15 7.78
C ARG A 206 -14.57 -28.76 6.86
N ASP A 207 -15.82 -28.45 7.12
CA ASP A 207 -16.92 -28.83 6.25
C ASP A 207 -17.26 -27.66 5.34
N HIS A 208 -17.08 -27.87 4.03
CA HIS A 208 -17.38 -26.86 3.01
C HIS A 208 -18.87 -26.84 2.64
N GLU A 209 -19.63 -27.83 3.02
CA GLU A 209 -21.04 -27.97 2.70
C GLU A 209 -21.96 -27.46 3.80
N ASN A 210 -21.48 -27.44 5.05
CA ASN A 210 -22.22 -26.93 6.18
C ASN A 210 -21.79 -25.51 6.52
N TYR A 211 -22.79 -24.62 6.68
CA TYR A 211 -22.63 -23.21 7.04
C TYR A 211 -22.20 -22.99 8.51
N GLY A 212 -21.22 -23.78 8.95
CA GLY A 212 -20.63 -23.63 10.28
C GLY A 212 -19.61 -22.51 10.37
N ILE A 213 -18.80 -22.54 11.43
CA ILE A 213 -17.77 -21.56 11.72
C ILE A 213 -16.70 -21.44 10.60
N THR A 214 -16.51 -22.51 9.83
CA THR A 214 -15.56 -22.57 8.71
C THR A 214 -16.17 -22.18 7.36
N HIS A 215 -17.40 -21.69 7.36
CA HIS A 215 -18.10 -21.30 6.13
C HIS A 215 -17.27 -20.32 5.29
N THR A 216 -17.23 -20.59 3.99
CA THR A 216 -16.46 -19.82 3.01
C THR A 216 -17.41 -19.23 1.98
N VAL A 217 -17.41 -17.92 1.83
CA VAL A 217 -18.19 -17.21 0.81
C VAL A 217 -17.27 -16.79 -0.33
N LYS A 218 -17.56 -17.29 -1.53
CA LYS A 218 -16.80 -16.93 -2.72
C LYS A 218 -16.88 -15.42 -3.01
N HIS A 219 -15.73 -14.80 -3.18
CA HIS A 219 -15.61 -13.38 -3.50
C HIS A 219 -14.38 -13.16 -4.38
N VAL A 220 -14.59 -13.23 -5.69
CA VAL A 220 -13.51 -13.08 -6.67
C VAL A 220 -13.23 -11.61 -6.87
N PHE A 221 -12.12 -11.11 -6.32
CA PHE A 221 -11.68 -9.71 -6.44
C PHE A 221 -10.26 -9.57 -7.01
N VAL A 222 -9.59 -10.70 -7.26
CA VAL A 222 -8.33 -10.78 -8.01
C VAL A 222 -8.51 -11.84 -9.12
N ASP A 223 -8.42 -11.40 -10.36
CA ASP A 223 -8.52 -12.26 -11.52
C ASP A 223 -7.14 -12.70 -12.05
N GLU A 224 -7.12 -13.52 -13.08
CA GLU A 224 -5.89 -13.98 -13.73
C GLU A 224 -5.04 -12.84 -14.31
N LYS A 225 -5.69 -11.79 -14.82
CA LYS A 225 -5.00 -10.62 -15.38
C LYS A 225 -4.26 -9.85 -14.28
N GLU A 226 -4.93 -9.58 -13.16
CA GLU A 226 -4.35 -8.89 -12.01
C GLU A 226 -3.25 -9.74 -11.36
N LYS A 227 -3.44 -11.06 -11.24
CA LYS A 227 -2.40 -11.98 -10.77
C LYS A 227 -1.13 -11.87 -11.61
N ASN A 228 -1.26 -11.96 -12.94
CA ASN A 228 -0.11 -11.90 -13.86
C ASN A 228 0.57 -10.53 -13.81
N LEU A 229 -0.21 -9.47 -13.65
CA LEU A 229 0.31 -8.11 -13.45
C LEU A 229 1.17 -8.05 -12.18
N LEU A 230 0.68 -8.51 -11.04
CA LEU A 230 1.42 -8.53 -9.79
C LEU A 230 2.71 -9.34 -9.88
N LEU A 231 2.63 -10.55 -10.45
CA LEU A 231 3.81 -11.41 -10.62
C LEU A 231 4.90 -10.77 -11.49
N SER A 232 4.53 -9.91 -12.45
CA SER A 232 5.47 -9.25 -13.36
C SER A 232 6.09 -7.99 -12.76
N CYS A 233 5.34 -7.22 -11.95
CA CYS A 233 5.77 -5.89 -11.51
C CYS A 233 6.23 -5.83 -10.04
N TYR A 234 5.86 -6.78 -9.18
CA TYR A 234 6.18 -6.72 -7.75
C TYR A 234 7.67 -6.94 -7.47
N LYS A 235 8.23 -6.19 -6.52
CA LYS A 235 9.65 -6.21 -6.16
C LYS A 235 9.82 -6.73 -4.73
N PHE A 236 10.41 -7.91 -4.60
CA PHE A 236 10.58 -8.61 -3.33
C PHE A 236 11.88 -8.26 -2.61
N ASN A 237 12.83 -7.68 -3.32
CA ASN A 237 14.15 -7.38 -2.80
C ASN A 237 14.44 -5.89 -2.86
N CYS A 238 15.26 -5.43 -1.93
CA CYS A 238 15.82 -4.09 -1.98
C CYS A 238 16.64 -3.89 -3.26
N ARG A 239 16.33 -2.86 -4.02
CA ARG A 239 17.03 -2.57 -5.27
C ARG A 239 18.47 -2.14 -5.08
N SER A 240 18.81 -1.62 -3.90
CA SER A 240 20.17 -1.15 -3.58
C SER A 240 21.07 -2.26 -3.04
N CYS A 241 20.59 -3.08 -2.10
CA CYS A 241 21.44 -4.05 -1.41
C CYS A 241 20.99 -5.52 -1.51
N GLY A 242 19.90 -5.79 -2.24
CA GLY A 242 19.37 -7.15 -2.43
C GLY A 242 18.67 -7.76 -1.20
N ASN A 243 18.59 -7.05 -0.07
CA ASN A 243 17.93 -7.56 1.13
C ASN A 243 16.46 -7.90 0.85
N THR A 244 16.00 -9.04 1.37
CA THR A 244 14.62 -9.53 1.20
C THR A 244 13.68 -9.11 2.34
N ASP A 245 14.25 -8.65 3.45
CA ASP A 245 13.47 -8.15 4.58
C ASP A 245 13.18 -6.67 4.35
N LEU A 246 12.01 -6.41 3.78
CA LEU A 246 11.51 -5.07 3.48
C LEU A 246 10.28 -4.79 4.35
N LYS A 247 10.30 -3.67 5.06
CA LYS A 247 9.17 -3.21 5.86
C LYS A 247 8.32 -2.22 5.07
N ARG A 248 7.03 -2.51 4.94
CA ARG A 248 6.09 -1.55 4.36
C ARG A 248 5.90 -0.38 5.31
N VAL A 249 6.14 0.84 4.82
CA VAL A 249 5.99 2.07 5.60
C VAL A 249 4.73 2.83 5.25
N VAL A 250 4.26 2.72 3.99
CA VAL A 250 3.00 3.33 3.56
C VAL A 250 2.35 2.49 2.47
N SER A 251 1.02 2.41 2.47
CA SER A 251 0.22 1.88 1.37
C SER A 251 -0.91 2.83 1.07
N LEU A 252 -1.04 3.21 -0.19
CA LEU A 252 -2.15 4.01 -0.71
C LEU A 252 -3.19 3.12 -1.44
N GLY A 253 -3.10 1.80 -1.27
CA GLY A 253 -3.92 0.84 -1.98
C GLY A 253 -3.58 0.78 -3.47
N TYR A 254 -4.57 0.41 -4.27
CA TYR A 254 -4.42 0.32 -5.73
C TYR A 254 -4.73 1.66 -6.38
N GLN A 255 -3.81 2.17 -7.19
CA GLN A 255 -3.90 3.47 -7.85
C GLN A 255 -3.68 3.33 -9.36
N PRO A 256 -4.31 4.17 -10.18
CA PRO A 256 -3.96 4.28 -11.59
C PRO A 256 -2.57 4.88 -11.76
N LEU A 257 -1.97 4.67 -12.94
CA LEU A 257 -0.73 5.37 -13.28
C LEU A 257 -0.99 6.87 -13.38
N ALA A 258 -0.05 7.67 -12.89
CA ALA A 258 -0.10 9.12 -13.05
C ALA A 258 -0.16 9.49 -14.54
N ASN A 259 -0.94 10.51 -14.86
CA ASN A 259 -1.17 10.99 -16.23
C ASN A 259 -1.81 9.97 -17.20
N ASN A 260 -2.34 8.87 -16.71
CA ASN A 260 -3.16 7.97 -17.51
C ASN A 260 -4.59 8.52 -17.62
N LEU A 261 -4.76 9.54 -18.46
CA LEU A 261 -6.04 10.21 -18.66
C LEU A 261 -7.01 9.30 -19.41
N LEU A 262 -8.24 9.22 -18.89
CA LEU A 262 -9.33 8.47 -19.53
C LEU A 262 -10.06 9.37 -20.53
N ASN A 263 -10.42 8.81 -21.70
CA ASN A 263 -11.20 9.55 -22.70
C ASN A 263 -12.66 9.70 -22.29
N LYS A 264 -13.17 8.72 -21.53
CA LYS A 264 -14.56 8.70 -21.05
C LYS A 264 -14.58 8.25 -19.59
N GLN A 265 -15.55 8.73 -18.84
CA GLN A 265 -15.78 8.35 -17.43
C GLN A 265 -16.00 6.83 -17.25
N THR A 266 -16.49 6.15 -18.28
CA THR A 266 -16.76 4.70 -18.29
C THR A 266 -15.52 3.86 -18.60
N ASP A 267 -14.43 4.47 -19.05
CA ASP A 267 -13.21 3.75 -19.41
C ASP A 267 -12.54 3.18 -18.15
N LYS A 268 -12.02 1.96 -18.28
CA LYS A 268 -11.32 1.27 -17.19
C LYS A 268 -9.82 1.41 -17.38
N CYS A 269 -9.10 1.73 -16.31
CA CYS A 269 -7.65 1.72 -16.29
C CYS A 269 -7.09 0.56 -15.44
N GLU A 270 -5.88 0.17 -15.72
CA GLU A 270 -5.14 -0.76 -14.87
C GLU A 270 -4.75 -0.05 -13.56
N LEU A 271 -4.94 -0.75 -12.45
CA LEU A 271 -4.58 -0.27 -11.12
C LEU A 271 -3.38 -1.06 -10.60
N TYR A 272 -2.48 -0.37 -9.91
CA TYR A 272 -1.25 -0.94 -9.35
C TYR A 272 -1.17 -0.63 -7.87
N PRO A 273 -0.62 -1.55 -7.04
CA PRO A 273 -0.34 -1.22 -5.65
C PRO A 273 0.61 -0.02 -5.56
N LEU A 274 0.20 1.02 -4.85
CA LEU A 274 1.05 2.19 -4.56
C LEU A 274 1.50 2.12 -3.11
N GLU A 275 2.63 1.49 -2.90
CA GLU A 275 3.20 1.21 -1.58
C GLU A 275 4.67 1.55 -1.55
N VAL A 276 5.15 1.99 -0.40
CA VAL A 276 6.57 2.23 -0.15
C VAL A 276 7.08 1.23 0.87
N ASN A 277 8.15 0.54 0.51
CA ASN A 277 8.89 -0.37 1.36
C ASN A 277 10.23 0.26 1.78
N TYR A 278 10.59 0.05 3.03
CA TYR A 278 11.85 0.48 3.64
C TYR A 278 12.75 -0.71 3.90
N CYS A 279 14.01 -0.58 3.56
CA CYS A 279 15.06 -1.56 3.84
C CYS A 279 15.86 -1.15 5.07
N GLU A 280 15.74 -1.89 6.17
CA GLU A 280 16.48 -1.57 7.40
C GLU A 280 18.00 -1.78 7.25
N LYS A 281 18.43 -2.61 6.28
CA LYS A 281 19.87 -2.90 6.07
C LYS A 281 20.62 -1.72 5.44
N CYS A 282 20.02 -1.02 4.48
CA CYS A 282 20.70 0.07 3.75
C CYS A 282 19.89 1.38 3.71
N HIS A 283 18.79 1.44 4.46
CA HIS A 283 17.93 2.60 4.60
C HIS A 283 17.27 3.10 3.30
N ASN A 284 17.26 2.27 2.25
CA ASN A 284 16.61 2.60 1.01
C ASN A 284 15.08 2.51 1.13
N CYS A 285 14.39 3.53 0.64
CA CYS A 285 12.95 3.51 0.42
C CYS A 285 12.65 3.27 -1.06
N GLN A 286 11.75 2.33 -1.34
CA GLN A 286 11.41 1.97 -2.72
C GLN A 286 9.92 1.64 -2.86
N LEU A 287 9.37 1.83 -4.06
CA LEU A 287 8.04 1.34 -4.39
C LEU A 287 8.01 -0.20 -4.41
N SER A 288 6.90 -0.79 -3.95
CA SER A 288 6.69 -2.25 -3.97
C SER A 288 6.56 -2.80 -5.40
N VAL A 289 6.16 -1.98 -6.35
CA VAL A 289 6.02 -2.36 -7.76
C VAL A 289 6.92 -1.54 -8.67
N SER A 290 7.25 -2.12 -9.83
CA SER A 290 7.93 -1.45 -10.94
C SER A 290 7.14 -1.69 -12.20
N VAL A 291 6.44 -0.68 -12.67
CA VAL A 291 5.66 -0.76 -13.91
C VAL A 291 6.61 -0.65 -15.11
N ASP A 292 6.31 -1.39 -16.17
CA ASP A 292 7.06 -1.32 -17.43
C ASP A 292 7.09 0.13 -17.94
N PRO A 293 8.28 0.71 -18.18
CA PRO A 293 8.42 2.06 -18.73
C PRO A 293 7.63 2.30 -20.01
N LYS A 294 7.49 1.28 -20.86
CA LYS A 294 6.66 1.39 -22.09
C LYS A 294 5.20 1.66 -21.75
N LYS A 295 4.66 1.01 -20.72
CA LYS A 295 3.29 1.29 -20.26
C LYS A 295 3.13 2.70 -19.67
N MET A 296 4.16 3.19 -18.99
CA MET A 296 4.11 4.50 -18.33
C MET A 296 4.31 5.66 -19.31
N PHE A 297 5.17 5.50 -20.34
CA PHE A 297 5.70 6.62 -21.10
C PHE A 297 5.40 6.60 -22.59
N SER A 298 4.82 5.51 -23.17
CA SER A 298 4.53 5.46 -24.60
C SER A 298 3.50 6.50 -25.08
N ASN A 299 2.57 6.88 -24.21
CA ASN A 299 1.53 7.89 -24.47
C ASN A 299 1.55 9.00 -23.43
N TYR A 300 2.73 9.32 -22.93
CA TYR A 300 2.92 10.31 -21.88
C TYR A 300 2.80 11.71 -22.44
N LEU A 301 1.78 12.45 -22.01
CA LEU A 301 1.46 13.78 -22.54
C LEU A 301 2.34 14.90 -21.97
N TYR A 302 3.16 14.60 -20.97
CA TYR A 302 4.02 15.58 -20.33
C TYR A 302 5.42 15.52 -20.93
N THR A 303 5.85 16.61 -21.52
CA THR A 303 7.25 16.83 -21.96
C THR A 303 7.89 17.84 -21.03
N SER A 304 8.98 17.46 -20.36
CA SER A 304 9.84 18.46 -19.70
C SER A 304 10.63 19.18 -20.78
N SER A 305 10.38 20.46 -20.97
CA SER A 305 11.33 21.30 -21.70
C SER A 305 12.58 21.45 -20.84
N THR A 306 13.71 20.95 -21.33
CA THR A 306 15.05 21.29 -20.82
C THR A 306 15.38 22.73 -21.12
#